data_30c4aa1419790cd028beee6d3229703d
#
_entry.id   30c4aa1419790cd028beee6d3229703d
#
_cell.length_a   1.000
_cell.length_b   1.000
_cell.length_c   1.000
_cell.angle_alpha   90.00
_cell.angle_beta   90.00
_cell.angle_gamma   90.00
#
_symmetry.space_group_name_H-M   'P 1'
#
loop_
_entity.id
_entity.type
_entity.pdbx_description
1 polymer ?
#
loop_
_entity_poly.entity_id
_entity_poly.type
_entity_poly.pdbx_seq_one_letter_code
_entity_poly.pdbx_strand_id
1 'polypeptide(L)'
;MPRVFWTGKLSLPMKFVVNTSNALAWIAGNTRDTKAMKERIKLGYEGVTSDHVTKYDKLGLEFQTKAAEALLEGIDLAGKTVLDVGGGTGVLSLLALKAGAARVVCGDISEYMLSQARGKATDQPDSTDRLDFRQLDAESLPFADGSFDAVLSSMSFGLFPDQKKAVAEMIRVLRAGGCLGLGAHGPEHYWEAIDASFRVITKRYVLGYRLEFWPLGEKDIQQMLVQGGFAEVRSRRYTWRNDFESGGQAFDFFSAISASWWYAKFPPDQRSKESQKARDYFERRRVTQITDDVIMAYGRKP
;
A
#
# COMPACT_ATOMS: atom_id res chain seq x y z
N MET A 1 -1.02 12.11 17.74
CA MET A 1 -2.41 11.62 17.67
C MET A 1 -2.61 11.08 16.26
N PRO A 2 -3.16 9.88 16.07
CA PRO A 2 -3.54 9.47 14.72
C PRO A 2 -4.58 10.47 14.20
N ARG A 3 -4.43 10.91 12.95
CA ARG A 3 -5.47 11.78 12.36
C ARG A 3 -6.77 10.98 12.28
N VAL A 4 -7.73 11.38 13.07
CA VAL A 4 -9.09 10.81 13.07
C VAL A 4 -9.87 11.25 11.83
N PHE A 5 -9.40 12.30 11.13
CA PHE A 5 -10.14 12.97 10.07
C PHE A 5 -9.47 12.80 8.70
N TRP A 6 -10.28 12.43 7.72
CA TRP A 6 -9.89 12.43 6.32
C TRP A 6 -9.79 13.87 5.79
N THR A 7 -8.65 14.23 5.23
CA THR A 7 -8.40 15.57 4.67
C THR A 7 -8.36 15.60 3.14
N GLY A 8 -8.47 14.44 2.48
CA GLY A 8 -8.40 14.31 1.01
C GLY A 8 -9.64 14.84 0.26
N LYS A 9 -9.60 14.75 -1.06
CA LYS A 9 -10.69 15.16 -1.97
C LYS A 9 -11.86 14.17 -1.91
N LEU A 10 -12.74 14.31 -0.94
CA LEU A 10 -14.05 13.65 -0.94
C LEU A 10 -15.14 14.73 -0.99
N SER A 11 -16.33 14.37 -1.49
CA SER A 11 -17.48 15.27 -1.37
C SER A 11 -17.78 15.60 0.10
N LEU A 12 -18.27 16.81 0.37
CA LEU A 12 -18.57 17.24 1.75
C LEU A 12 -19.42 16.24 2.56
N PRO A 13 -20.51 15.65 2.01
CA PRO A 13 -21.28 14.63 2.72
C PRO A 13 -20.45 13.41 3.07
N MET A 14 -19.55 12.98 2.17
CA MET A 14 -18.72 11.81 2.39
C MET A 14 -17.61 12.05 3.41
N LYS A 15 -17.00 13.25 3.39
CA LYS A 15 -16.07 13.66 4.47
C LYS A 15 -16.75 13.62 5.83
N PHE A 16 -17.98 14.11 5.92
CA PHE A 16 -18.75 14.06 7.16
C PHE A 16 -18.97 12.62 7.63
N VAL A 17 -19.45 11.75 6.76
CA VAL A 17 -19.70 10.32 7.09
C VAL A 17 -18.42 9.61 7.56
N VAL A 18 -17.33 9.73 6.81
CA VAL A 18 -16.06 9.08 7.15
C VAL A 18 -15.51 9.61 8.47
N ASN A 19 -15.49 10.93 8.63
CA ASN A 19 -14.93 11.56 9.82
C ASN A 19 -15.77 11.28 11.06
N THR A 20 -17.09 11.27 10.95
CA THR A 20 -18.01 10.93 12.06
C THR A 20 -17.83 9.46 12.45
N SER A 21 -17.77 8.55 11.49
CA SER A 21 -17.55 7.12 11.76
C SER A 21 -16.19 6.87 12.45
N ASN A 22 -15.14 7.56 12.00
CA ASN A 22 -13.82 7.48 12.63
C ASN A 22 -13.80 8.07 14.04
N ALA A 23 -14.47 9.21 14.26
CA ALA A 23 -14.59 9.83 15.57
C ALA A 23 -15.36 8.94 16.56
N LEU A 24 -16.47 8.35 16.15
CA LEU A 24 -17.25 7.41 16.97
C LEU A 24 -16.45 6.17 17.32
N ALA A 25 -15.70 5.61 16.37
CA ALA A 25 -14.82 4.48 16.62
C ALA A 25 -13.71 4.82 17.63
N TRP A 26 -13.19 6.04 17.58
CA TRP A 26 -12.19 6.53 18.53
C TRP A 26 -12.79 6.74 19.95
N ILE A 27 -13.96 7.35 20.05
CA ILE A 27 -14.67 7.58 21.33
C ILE A 27 -15.04 6.24 21.99
N ALA A 28 -15.43 5.23 21.20
CA ALA A 28 -15.77 3.90 21.70
C ALA A 28 -14.55 3.08 22.17
N GLY A 29 -13.35 3.69 22.24
CA GLY A 29 -12.12 2.97 22.60
C GLY A 29 -11.70 1.91 21.57
N ASN A 30 -12.36 1.88 20.43
CA ASN A 30 -12.08 1.02 19.29
C ASN A 30 -10.83 1.56 18.53
N THR A 31 -9.86 2.03 19.30
CA THR A 31 -8.53 2.33 18.79
C THR A 31 -7.97 1.03 18.24
N ARG A 32 -7.64 1.05 16.98
CA ARG A 32 -6.93 0.05 16.18
C ARG A 32 -6.53 -1.19 16.98
N ASP A 33 -7.36 -2.22 16.96
CA ASP A 33 -6.87 -3.56 17.22
C ASP A 33 -5.90 -3.90 16.08
N THR A 34 -4.63 -3.60 16.30
CA THR A 34 -3.56 -3.79 15.32
C THR A 34 -3.43 -5.25 14.90
N LYS A 35 -3.72 -6.19 15.84
CA LYS A 35 -3.71 -7.63 15.56
C LYS A 35 -4.86 -8.00 14.63
N ALA A 36 -6.08 -7.60 14.95
CA ALA A 36 -7.23 -7.88 14.08
C ALA A 36 -7.14 -7.17 12.72
N MET A 37 -6.51 -5.99 12.66
CA MET A 37 -6.24 -5.30 11.40
C MET A 37 -5.23 -6.08 10.56
N LYS A 38 -4.15 -6.57 11.15
CA LYS A 38 -3.12 -7.39 10.51
C LYS A 38 -3.72 -8.67 9.91
N GLU A 39 -4.53 -9.38 10.68
CA GLU A 39 -5.22 -10.57 10.22
C GLU A 39 -6.16 -10.28 9.03
N ARG A 40 -6.92 -9.19 9.07
CA ARG A 40 -7.78 -8.79 7.94
C ARG A 40 -6.99 -8.46 6.69
N ILE A 41 -5.87 -7.74 6.82
CA ILE A 41 -4.98 -7.41 5.70
C ILE A 41 -4.41 -8.72 5.13
N LYS A 42 -3.86 -9.58 5.97
CA LYS A 42 -3.33 -10.87 5.56
C LYS A 42 -4.38 -11.70 4.82
N LEU A 43 -5.56 -11.88 5.41
CA LEU A 43 -6.67 -12.60 4.78
C LEU A 43 -7.13 -11.95 3.46
N GLY A 44 -7.07 -10.63 3.35
CA GLY A 44 -7.38 -9.89 2.12
C GLY A 44 -6.45 -10.25 0.97
N TYR A 45 -5.18 -10.56 1.25
CA TYR A 45 -4.18 -10.96 0.26
C TYR A 45 -3.98 -12.47 0.14
N GLU A 46 -4.30 -13.27 1.16
CA GLU A 46 -4.22 -14.74 1.11
C GLU A 46 -5.51 -15.41 0.65
N GLY A 47 -6.68 -14.84 0.98
CA GLY A 47 -7.99 -15.36 0.60
C GLY A 47 -8.44 -15.01 -0.82
N VAL A 48 -7.56 -14.41 -1.58
CA VAL A 48 -7.82 -14.00 -2.95
C VAL A 48 -7.66 -15.21 -3.86
N THR A 49 -8.68 -15.54 -4.63
CA THR A 49 -8.59 -16.61 -5.64
C THR A 49 -7.49 -16.26 -6.65
N SER A 50 -6.87 -17.29 -7.25
CA SER A 50 -5.88 -17.15 -8.32
C SER A 50 -6.30 -16.14 -9.40
N ASP A 51 -7.59 -16.09 -9.69
CA ASP A 51 -8.23 -15.17 -10.63
C ASP A 51 -8.09 -13.68 -10.21
N HIS A 52 -8.10 -13.41 -8.91
CA HIS A 52 -7.99 -12.03 -8.42
C HIS A 52 -6.55 -11.51 -8.49
N VAL A 53 -5.57 -12.30 -8.12
CA VAL A 53 -4.16 -11.89 -8.22
C VAL A 53 -3.74 -11.74 -9.68
N THR A 54 -4.24 -12.57 -10.58
CA THR A 54 -4.07 -12.37 -12.02
C THR A 54 -4.65 -11.02 -12.46
N LYS A 55 -5.81 -10.62 -11.93
CA LYS A 55 -6.39 -9.28 -12.17
C LYS A 55 -5.58 -8.17 -11.51
N TYR A 56 -5.14 -8.35 -10.27
CA TYR A 56 -4.27 -7.42 -9.55
C TYR A 56 -2.98 -7.14 -10.33
N ASP A 57 -2.28 -8.19 -10.75
CA ASP A 57 -1.07 -8.05 -11.54
C ASP A 57 -1.35 -7.45 -12.93
N LYS A 58 -2.39 -7.92 -13.62
CA LYS A 58 -2.70 -7.45 -14.98
C LYS A 58 -3.11 -5.97 -15.02
N LEU A 59 -3.93 -5.54 -14.08
CA LEU A 59 -4.49 -4.19 -14.05
C LEU A 59 -3.66 -3.21 -13.23
N GLY A 60 -2.98 -3.68 -12.19
CA GLY A 60 -2.18 -2.85 -11.29
C GLY A 60 -0.70 -2.75 -11.62
N LEU A 61 -0.18 -3.59 -12.52
CA LEU A 61 1.26 -3.66 -12.80
C LEU A 61 1.85 -2.32 -13.26
N GLU A 62 1.13 -1.61 -14.12
CA GLU A 62 1.59 -0.30 -14.62
C GLU A 62 1.74 0.71 -13.47
N PHE A 63 0.73 0.81 -12.60
CA PHE A 63 0.80 1.66 -11.43
C PHE A 63 1.92 1.26 -10.47
N GLN A 64 2.04 -0.04 -10.16
CA GLN A 64 3.08 -0.55 -9.26
C GLN A 64 4.47 -0.28 -9.82
N THR A 65 4.65 -0.46 -11.14
CA THR A 65 5.92 -0.18 -11.82
C THR A 65 6.25 1.31 -11.75
N LYS A 66 5.32 2.19 -12.12
CA LYS A 66 5.51 3.65 -12.01
C LYS A 66 5.85 4.10 -10.59
N ALA A 67 5.15 3.55 -9.59
CA ALA A 67 5.41 3.88 -8.20
C ALA A 67 6.79 3.39 -7.74
N ALA A 68 7.18 2.18 -8.13
CA ALA A 68 8.50 1.63 -7.81
C ALA A 68 9.63 2.40 -8.51
N GLU A 69 9.49 2.73 -9.78
CA GLU A 69 10.46 3.54 -10.54
C GLU A 69 10.63 4.93 -9.92
N ALA A 70 9.52 5.62 -9.61
CA ALA A 70 9.56 6.92 -8.94
C ALA A 70 10.24 6.86 -7.56
N LEU A 71 10.08 5.75 -6.83
CA LEU A 71 10.78 5.53 -5.56
C LEU A 71 12.28 5.34 -5.79
N LEU A 72 12.66 4.60 -6.80
CA LEU A 72 14.06 4.29 -7.11
C LEU A 72 14.84 5.51 -7.65
N GLU A 73 14.18 6.51 -8.26
CA GLU A 73 14.82 7.77 -8.67
C GLU A 73 15.57 8.47 -7.52
N GLY A 74 15.11 8.30 -6.28
CA GLY A 74 15.68 8.98 -5.12
C GLY A 74 16.77 8.20 -4.37
N ILE A 75 17.13 6.98 -4.82
CA ILE A 75 18.05 6.09 -4.11
C ILE A 75 19.03 5.43 -5.07
N ASP A 76 20.32 5.54 -4.77
CA ASP A 76 21.35 4.73 -5.41
C ASP A 76 21.41 3.35 -4.74
N LEU A 77 21.21 2.28 -5.52
CA LEU A 77 21.22 0.89 -5.06
C LEU A 77 22.43 0.09 -5.55
N ALA A 78 23.36 0.69 -6.30
CA ALA A 78 24.49 -0.02 -6.86
C ALA A 78 25.31 -0.74 -5.78
N GLY A 79 25.45 -2.07 -5.91
CA GLY A 79 26.19 -2.93 -5.00
C GLY A 79 25.58 -3.12 -3.60
N LYS A 80 24.35 -2.66 -3.34
CA LYS A 80 23.72 -2.67 -2.01
C LYS A 80 22.96 -3.95 -1.73
N THR A 81 22.90 -4.30 -0.43
CA THR A 81 21.98 -5.29 0.12
C THR A 81 20.70 -4.59 0.55
N VAL A 82 19.59 -4.97 -0.04
CA VAL A 82 18.29 -4.29 0.05
C VAL A 82 17.26 -5.18 0.73
N LEU A 83 16.43 -4.61 1.60
CA LEU A 83 15.18 -5.21 2.10
C LEU A 83 13.99 -4.46 1.50
N ASP A 84 13.11 -5.17 0.82
CA ASP A 84 11.82 -4.67 0.34
C ASP A 84 10.72 -5.16 1.29
N VAL A 85 10.13 -4.23 2.07
CA VAL A 85 9.13 -4.52 3.11
C VAL A 85 7.72 -4.32 2.57
N GLY A 86 6.93 -5.39 2.56
CA GLY A 86 5.63 -5.43 1.89
C GLY A 86 5.80 -5.50 0.38
N GLY A 87 6.76 -6.33 -0.08
CA GLY A 87 7.17 -6.45 -1.47
C GLY A 87 6.11 -7.05 -2.41
N GLY A 88 5.04 -7.64 -1.84
CA GLY A 88 3.91 -8.13 -2.60
C GLY A 88 4.31 -9.14 -3.68
N THR A 89 3.95 -8.85 -4.93
CA THR A 89 4.29 -9.69 -6.09
C THR A 89 5.68 -9.40 -6.68
N GLY A 90 6.55 -8.68 -5.95
CA GLY A 90 7.98 -8.54 -6.23
C GLY A 90 8.37 -7.46 -7.24
N VAL A 91 7.47 -6.58 -7.65
CA VAL A 91 7.76 -5.55 -8.68
C VAL A 91 8.93 -4.66 -8.27
N LEU A 92 8.90 -4.08 -7.06
CA LEU A 92 9.98 -3.23 -6.55
C LEU A 92 11.27 -4.02 -6.38
N SER A 93 11.21 -5.25 -5.86
CA SER A 93 12.37 -6.12 -5.67
C SER A 93 13.11 -6.39 -6.99
N LEU A 94 12.37 -6.73 -8.06
CA LEU A 94 12.96 -6.97 -9.37
C LEU A 94 13.54 -5.69 -9.99
N LEU A 95 12.88 -4.55 -9.83
CA LEU A 95 13.38 -3.26 -10.29
C LEU A 95 14.61 -2.82 -9.49
N ALA A 96 14.69 -3.10 -8.20
CA ALA A 96 15.86 -2.84 -7.36
C ALA A 96 17.10 -3.65 -7.85
N LEU A 97 16.92 -4.90 -8.25
CA LEU A 97 17.99 -5.69 -8.87
C LEU A 97 18.45 -5.09 -10.20
N LYS A 98 17.51 -4.63 -11.04
CA LYS A 98 17.82 -3.93 -12.31
C LYS A 98 18.54 -2.61 -12.06
N ALA A 99 18.23 -1.92 -10.96
CA ALA A 99 18.91 -0.70 -10.52
C ALA A 99 20.30 -0.96 -9.89
N GLY A 100 20.79 -2.18 -9.93
CA GLY A 100 22.15 -2.53 -9.52
C GLY A 100 22.30 -3.03 -8.08
N ALA A 101 21.20 -3.32 -7.35
CA ALA A 101 21.31 -3.95 -6.05
C ALA A 101 22.06 -5.29 -6.15
N ALA A 102 23.01 -5.52 -5.24
CA ALA A 102 23.77 -6.77 -5.21
C ALA A 102 22.89 -7.93 -4.75
N ARG A 103 22.04 -7.67 -3.75
CA ARG A 103 21.09 -8.66 -3.20
C ARG A 103 19.83 -7.96 -2.71
N VAL A 104 18.69 -8.61 -2.92
CA VAL A 104 17.38 -8.13 -2.43
C VAL A 104 16.71 -9.22 -1.61
N VAL A 105 16.15 -8.86 -0.46
CA VAL A 105 15.19 -9.69 0.28
C VAL A 105 13.81 -9.10 0.06
N CYS A 106 12.94 -9.81 -0.63
CA CYS A 106 11.52 -9.48 -0.80
C CYS A 106 10.74 -10.05 0.40
N GLY A 107 10.24 -9.18 1.26
CA GLY A 107 9.51 -9.56 2.45
C GLY A 107 8.05 -9.14 2.41
N ASP A 108 7.13 -10.06 2.72
CA ASP A 108 5.69 -9.77 2.80
C ASP A 108 5.04 -10.60 3.91
N ILE A 109 3.92 -10.13 4.44
CA ILE A 109 3.14 -10.86 5.44
C ILE A 109 2.36 -12.03 4.81
N SER A 110 2.07 -11.94 3.51
CA SER A 110 1.32 -12.93 2.72
C SER A 110 2.27 -13.86 1.98
N GLU A 111 2.26 -15.14 2.35
CA GLU A 111 3.01 -16.18 1.62
C GLU A 111 2.47 -16.36 0.20
N TYR A 112 1.17 -16.12 0.00
CA TYR A 112 0.58 -16.18 -1.32
C TYR A 112 1.18 -15.12 -2.28
N MET A 113 1.32 -13.86 -1.81
CA MET A 113 1.97 -12.79 -2.59
C MET A 113 3.42 -13.16 -2.92
N LEU A 114 4.16 -13.70 -1.96
CA LEU A 114 5.53 -14.15 -2.17
C LEU A 114 5.63 -15.30 -3.17
N SER A 115 4.64 -16.20 -3.21
CA SER A 115 4.60 -17.28 -4.21
C SER A 115 4.49 -16.73 -5.63
N GLN A 116 3.71 -15.66 -5.83
CA GLN A 116 3.62 -14.97 -7.12
C GLN A 116 4.92 -14.24 -7.48
N ALA A 117 5.57 -13.63 -6.48
CA ALA A 117 6.87 -12.98 -6.68
C ALA A 117 7.95 -13.99 -7.10
N ARG A 118 7.99 -15.17 -6.49
CA ARG A 118 8.89 -16.26 -6.89
C ARG A 118 8.65 -16.70 -8.34
N GLY A 119 7.36 -16.86 -8.73
CA GLY A 119 7.00 -17.18 -10.12
C GLY A 119 7.58 -16.17 -11.10
N LYS A 120 7.44 -14.87 -10.85
CA LYS A 120 7.99 -13.82 -11.71
C LYS A 120 9.53 -13.81 -11.73
N ALA A 121 10.17 -14.15 -10.62
CA ALA A 121 11.63 -14.20 -10.55
C ALA A 121 12.22 -15.35 -11.40
N THR A 122 11.50 -16.47 -11.53
CA THR A 122 11.97 -17.60 -12.40
C THR A 122 12.04 -17.23 -13.87
N ASP A 123 11.23 -16.25 -14.31
CA ASP A 123 11.26 -15.74 -15.68
C ASP A 123 12.44 -14.78 -15.93
N GLN A 124 13.25 -14.50 -14.91
CA GLN A 124 14.41 -13.60 -14.95
C GLN A 124 15.65 -14.33 -14.36
N PRO A 125 16.38 -15.12 -15.15
CA PRO A 125 17.47 -15.99 -14.68
C PRO A 125 18.54 -15.27 -13.83
N ASP A 126 18.85 -14.01 -14.16
CA ASP A 126 19.86 -13.22 -13.44
C ASP A 126 19.41 -12.77 -12.04
N SER A 127 18.14 -12.99 -11.69
CA SER A 127 17.58 -12.58 -10.40
C SER A 127 17.59 -13.69 -9.35
N THR A 128 17.60 -14.96 -9.74
CA THR A 128 17.35 -16.11 -8.85
C THR A 128 18.36 -16.23 -7.72
N ASP A 129 19.65 -15.97 -7.98
CA ASP A 129 20.72 -16.08 -6.97
C ASP A 129 20.84 -14.82 -6.07
N ARG A 130 20.20 -13.72 -6.46
CA ARG A 130 20.28 -12.42 -5.79
C ARG A 130 19.00 -11.99 -5.10
N LEU A 131 17.90 -12.73 -5.26
CA LEU A 131 16.59 -12.44 -4.70
C LEU A 131 16.16 -13.53 -3.73
N ASP A 132 16.02 -13.15 -2.46
CA ASP A 132 15.48 -14.01 -1.40
C ASP A 132 14.04 -13.59 -1.07
N PHE A 133 13.21 -14.54 -0.64
CA PHE A 133 11.79 -14.29 -0.31
C PHE A 133 11.51 -14.73 1.12
N ARG A 134 10.99 -13.82 1.94
CA ARG A 134 10.72 -14.12 3.35
C ARG A 134 9.35 -13.65 3.77
N GLN A 135 8.57 -14.56 4.35
CA GLN A 135 7.37 -14.15 5.07
C GLN A 135 7.79 -13.40 6.34
N LEU A 136 7.34 -12.16 6.48
CA LEU A 136 7.68 -11.31 7.62
C LEU A 136 6.59 -10.28 7.95
N ASP A 137 6.65 -9.78 9.17
CA ASP A 137 5.85 -8.68 9.66
C ASP A 137 6.73 -7.41 9.74
N ALA A 138 6.29 -6.34 9.06
CA ALA A 138 6.98 -5.05 9.06
C ALA A 138 7.21 -4.46 10.48
N GLU A 139 6.35 -4.83 11.42
CA GLU A 139 6.42 -4.39 12.82
C GLU A 139 7.33 -5.28 13.71
N SER A 140 7.94 -6.35 13.15
CA SER A 140 8.85 -7.25 13.85
C SER A 140 9.73 -7.97 12.81
N LEU A 141 10.72 -7.27 12.29
CA LEU A 141 11.60 -7.78 11.24
C LEU A 141 12.59 -8.82 11.79
N PRO A 142 12.64 -10.03 11.21
CA PRO A 142 13.46 -11.14 11.71
C PRO A 142 14.94 -11.02 11.26
N PHE A 143 15.51 -9.83 11.37
CA PHE A 143 16.90 -9.55 11.00
C PHE A 143 17.63 -8.86 12.14
N ALA A 144 18.94 -9.06 12.19
CA ALA A 144 19.81 -8.36 13.13
C ALA A 144 19.90 -6.86 12.80
N ASP A 145 20.28 -6.06 13.79
CA ASP A 145 20.56 -4.64 13.60
C ASP A 145 21.64 -4.44 12.54
N GLY A 146 21.46 -3.46 11.67
CA GLY A 146 22.45 -3.12 10.65
C GLY A 146 22.67 -4.18 9.57
N SER A 147 21.65 -4.95 9.22
CA SER A 147 21.73 -6.01 8.20
C SER A 147 21.70 -5.49 6.75
N PHE A 148 21.13 -4.32 6.50
CA PHE A 148 20.84 -3.81 5.16
C PHE A 148 21.44 -2.44 4.90
N ASP A 149 21.86 -2.20 3.66
CA ASP A 149 22.32 -0.90 3.18
C ASP A 149 21.14 0.00 2.80
N ALA A 150 20.04 -0.61 2.32
CA ALA A 150 18.79 0.10 2.02
C ALA A 150 17.57 -0.72 2.45
N VAL A 151 16.55 -0.02 2.92
CA VAL A 151 15.21 -0.57 3.17
C VAL A 151 14.23 0.19 2.29
N LEU A 152 13.43 -0.55 1.54
CA LEU A 152 12.43 -0.03 0.62
C LEU A 152 11.04 -0.53 1.03
N SER A 153 10.01 0.25 0.72
CA SER A 153 8.61 -0.17 0.84
C SER A 153 7.79 0.65 -0.14
N SER A 154 7.22 0.04 -1.17
CA SER A 154 6.38 0.73 -2.16
C SER A 154 4.92 0.39 -1.95
N MET A 155 4.09 1.43 -1.72
CA MET A 155 2.62 1.36 -1.62
C MET A 155 2.05 0.45 -0.53
N SER A 156 2.88 -0.16 0.33
CA SER A 156 2.48 -1.01 1.45
C SER A 156 2.46 -0.28 2.80
N PHE A 157 3.22 0.81 2.95
CA PHE A 157 3.37 1.54 4.21
C PHE A 157 2.04 2.01 4.82
N GLY A 158 1.08 2.44 3.98
CA GLY A 158 -0.26 2.83 4.42
C GLY A 158 -1.08 1.69 5.04
N LEU A 159 -0.71 0.44 4.77
CA LEU A 159 -1.37 -0.77 5.28
C LEU A 159 -0.82 -1.24 6.64
N PHE A 160 0.34 -0.75 7.07
CA PHE A 160 0.92 -1.17 8.35
C PHE A 160 0.09 -0.64 9.52
N PRO A 161 -0.45 -1.52 10.38
CA PRO A 161 -1.29 -1.11 11.50
C PRO A 161 -0.58 -0.20 12.50
N ASP A 162 0.68 -0.49 12.82
CA ASP A 162 1.56 0.36 13.63
C ASP A 162 2.74 0.87 12.81
N GLN A 163 2.50 1.95 12.07
CA GLN A 163 3.51 2.56 11.20
C GLN A 163 4.75 3.04 11.98
N LYS A 164 4.59 3.48 13.24
CA LYS A 164 5.72 3.92 14.06
C LYS A 164 6.62 2.75 14.43
N LYS A 165 6.02 1.63 14.76
CA LYS A 165 6.77 0.40 15.06
C LYS A 165 7.48 -0.12 13.81
N ALA A 166 6.81 -0.09 12.66
CA ALA A 166 7.44 -0.45 11.38
C ALA A 166 8.62 0.45 11.04
N VAL A 167 8.50 1.77 11.23
CA VAL A 167 9.63 2.72 11.04
C VAL A 167 10.78 2.42 12.00
N ALA A 168 10.49 2.09 13.27
CA ALA A 168 11.52 1.72 14.24
C ALA A 168 12.25 0.43 13.85
N GLU A 169 11.56 -0.55 13.31
CA GLU A 169 12.18 -1.78 12.79
C GLU A 169 13.00 -1.51 11.53
N MET A 170 12.51 -0.68 10.61
CA MET A 170 13.22 -0.32 9.39
C MET A 170 14.54 0.40 9.69
N ILE A 171 14.55 1.36 10.64
CA ILE A 171 15.81 2.03 11.03
C ILE A 171 16.73 1.08 11.80
N ARG A 172 16.18 0.17 12.61
CA ARG A 172 16.98 -0.81 13.36
C ARG A 172 17.81 -1.70 12.41
N VAL A 173 17.16 -2.26 11.38
CA VAL A 173 17.81 -3.18 10.44
C VAL A 173 18.72 -2.50 9.42
N LEU A 174 18.63 -1.18 9.24
CA LEU A 174 19.58 -0.41 8.43
C LEU A 174 20.94 -0.30 9.10
N ARG A 175 22.01 -0.35 8.32
CA ARG A 175 23.37 0.06 8.74
C ARG A 175 23.44 1.54 9.00
N ALA A 176 24.42 1.99 9.80
CA ALA A 176 24.75 3.41 9.89
C ALA A 176 25.05 3.96 8.47
N GLY A 177 24.52 5.11 8.13
CA GLY A 177 24.57 5.67 6.79
C GLY A 177 23.64 5.02 5.76
N GLY A 178 22.91 3.96 6.12
CA GLY A 178 21.94 3.29 5.26
C GLY A 178 20.72 4.16 4.95
N CYS A 179 20.05 3.87 3.83
CA CYS A 179 18.94 4.68 3.34
C CYS A 179 17.59 3.95 3.38
N LEU A 180 16.54 4.72 3.70
CA LEU A 180 15.16 4.31 3.60
C LEU A 180 14.51 4.95 2.38
N GLY A 181 13.69 4.19 1.64
CA GLY A 181 12.74 4.68 0.65
C GLY A 181 11.33 4.17 0.91
N LEU A 182 10.38 5.07 1.08
CA LEU A 182 8.97 4.76 1.30
C LEU A 182 8.09 5.36 0.22
N GLY A 183 7.27 4.52 -0.44
CA GLY A 183 6.15 4.93 -1.26
C GLY A 183 4.84 4.79 -0.46
N ALA A 184 4.11 5.87 -0.33
CA ALA A 184 2.86 5.90 0.42
C ALA A 184 1.73 6.53 -0.39
N HIS A 185 0.49 6.15 -0.08
CA HIS A 185 -0.70 6.75 -0.66
C HIS A 185 -0.86 8.19 -0.18
N GLY A 186 -0.99 9.11 -1.11
CA GLY A 186 -1.27 10.51 -0.84
C GLY A 186 -2.75 10.77 -0.52
N PRO A 187 -3.09 12.01 -0.12
CA PRO A 187 -4.43 12.35 0.35
C PRO A 187 -5.50 12.34 -0.76
N GLU A 188 -5.09 12.33 -2.04
CA GLU A 188 -6.02 12.29 -3.18
C GLU A 188 -5.99 10.95 -3.92
N HIS A 189 -5.33 9.92 -3.34
CA HIS A 189 -5.23 8.61 -3.98
C HIS A 189 -6.59 7.95 -4.15
N TYR A 190 -6.94 7.62 -5.40
CA TYR A 190 -8.22 6.98 -5.80
C TYR A 190 -9.48 7.73 -5.35
N TRP A 191 -9.42 9.04 -5.14
CA TRP A 191 -10.52 9.79 -4.55
C TRP A 191 -11.83 9.67 -5.35
N GLU A 192 -11.77 9.59 -6.69
CA GLU A 192 -12.95 9.41 -7.56
C GLU A 192 -13.64 8.06 -7.31
N ALA A 193 -12.84 7.00 -7.27
CA ALA A 193 -13.32 5.65 -7.06
C ALA A 193 -13.80 5.44 -5.62
N ILE A 194 -13.09 6.02 -4.65
CA ILE A 194 -13.47 6.00 -3.23
C ILE A 194 -14.80 6.73 -3.04
N ASP A 195 -14.97 7.96 -3.57
CA ASP A 195 -16.23 8.72 -3.46
C ASP A 195 -17.40 7.97 -4.10
N ALA A 196 -17.20 7.39 -5.28
CA ALA A 196 -18.21 6.59 -5.97
C ALA A 196 -18.59 5.33 -5.17
N SER A 197 -17.60 4.61 -4.66
CA SER A 197 -17.80 3.40 -3.87
C SER A 197 -18.55 3.69 -2.56
N PHE A 198 -18.21 4.75 -1.86
CA PHE A 198 -18.90 5.18 -0.65
C PHE A 198 -20.39 5.45 -0.88
N ARG A 199 -20.75 6.08 -1.99
CA ARG A 199 -22.14 6.39 -2.32
C ARG A 199 -23.01 5.13 -2.50
N VAL A 200 -22.40 4.04 -2.92
CA VAL A 200 -23.10 2.74 -3.05
C VAL A 200 -23.21 2.05 -1.70
N ILE A 201 -22.14 2.09 -0.91
CA ILE A 201 -22.01 1.35 0.36
C ILE A 201 -22.76 2.02 1.50
N THR A 202 -22.78 3.36 1.55
CA THR A 202 -23.31 4.13 2.71
C THR A 202 -24.77 3.88 3.02
N LYS A 203 -25.56 3.41 2.08
CA LYS A 203 -26.96 3.04 2.37
C LYS A 203 -27.09 1.90 3.39
N ARG A 204 -26.00 1.16 3.69
CA ARG A 204 -26.00 -0.01 4.60
C ARG A 204 -24.98 0.03 5.75
N TYR A 205 -23.87 0.78 5.64
CA TYR A 205 -22.69 0.58 6.50
C TYR A 205 -22.10 1.84 7.13
N VAL A 206 -22.90 2.89 7.32
CA VAL A 206 -22.43 4.20 7.81
C VAL A 206 -21.71 4.13 9.17
N LEU A 207 -22.05 3.17 10.03
CA LEU A 207 -21.53 3.09 11.40
C LEU A 207 -20.35 2.13 11.61
N GLY A 208 -19.87 1.47 10.58
CA GLY A 208 -18.78 0.47 10.71
C GLY A 208 -17.63 0.67 9.73
N TYR A 209 -17.65 1.78 9.00
CA TYR A 209 -16.67 2.00 7.95
C TYR A 209 -15.30 2.39 8.52
N ARG A 210 -14.28 1.60 8.25
CA ARG A 210 -12.88 1.93 8.50
C ARG A 210 -12.11 1.84 7.19
N LEU A 211 -11.35 2.88 6.89
CA LEU A 211 -10.29 2.77 5.90
C LEU A 211 -9.16 1.93 6.50
N GLU A 212 -8.73 0.91 5.79
CA GLU A 212 -7.63 0.06 6.22
C GLU A 212 -6.28 0.63 5.81
N PHE A 213 -6.26 1.58 4.88
CA PHE A 213 -5.09 2.39 4.59
C PHE A 213 -5.35 3.86 4.94
N TRP A 214 -4.29 4.55 5.37
CA TRP A 214 -4.34 5.98 5.63
C TRP A 214 -3.56 6.71 4.56
N PRO A 215 -4.22 7.55 3.74
CA PRO A 215 -3.48 8.49 2.94
C PRO A 215 -2.82 9.51 3.88
N LEU A 216 -1.53 9.66 3.73
CA LEU A 216 -0.70 10.55 4.53
C LEU A 216 -0.33 11.78 3.71
N GLY A 217 -0.23 12.94 4.36
CA GLY A 217 0.41 14.10 3.76
C GLY A 217 1.93 14.00 3.84
N GLU A 218 2.65 14.71 2.97
CA GLU A 218 4.12 14.73 2.97
C GLU A 218 4.70 15.09 4.35
N LYS A 219 4.12 16.12 4.99
CA LYS A 219 4.54 16.55 6.33
C LYS A 219 4.35 15.46 7.40
N ASP A 220 3.29 14.66 7.29
CA ASP A 220 3.03 13.60 8.25
C ASP A 220 4.08 12.50 8.15
N ILE A 221 4.44 12.11 6.92
CA ILE A 221 5.48 11.10 6.66
C ILE A 221 6.84 11.63 7.10
N GLN A 222 7.21 12.83 6.68
CA GLN A 222 8.48 13.46 7.08
C GLN A 222 8.61 13.52 8.60
N GLN A 223 7.57 13.99 9.31
CA GLN A 223 7.58 14.06 10.76
C GLN A 223 7.72 12.68 11.41
N MET A 224 7.04 11.67 10.86
CA MET A 224 7.14 10.29 11.35
C MET A 224 8.55 9.73 11.19
N LEU A 225 9.20 9.98 10.06
CA LEU A 225 10.58 9.54 9.82
C LEU A 225 11.57 10.26 10.74
N VAL A 226 11.44 11.59 10.90
CA VAL A 226 12.29 12.36 11.83
C VAL A 226 12.13 11.85 13.27
N GLN A 227 10.87 11.62 13.72
CA GLN A 227 10.61 11.06 15.05
C GLN A 227 11.11 9.61 15.21
N GLY A 228 11.19 8.87 14.10
CA GLY A 228 11.77 7.52 14.04
C GLY A 228 13.30 7.50 14.06
N GLY A 229 13.96 8.67 14.06
CA GLY A 229 15.42 8.78 14.16
C GLY A 229 16.14 8.92 12.80
N PHE A 230 15.40 9.10 11.69
CA PHE A 230 16.04 9.36 10.39
C PHE A 230 16.50 10.80 10.25
N ALA A 231 17.68 10.97 9.66
CA ALA A 231 18.23 12.24 9.20
C ALA A 231 17.99 12.42 7.68
N GLU A 232 18.31 13.60 7.16
CA GLU A 232 18.20 13.96 5.73
C GLU A 232 16.82 13.62 5.13
N VAL A 233 15.76 13.78 5.92
CA VAL A 233 14.42 13.41 5.51
C VAL A 233 13.91 14.35 4.42
N ARG A 234 13.50 13.78 3.29
CA ARG A 234 12.89 14.49 2.17
C ARG A 234 11.74 13.70 1.58
N SER A 235 10.85 14.37 0.87
CA SER A 235 9.77 13.72 0.14
C SER A 235 9.50 14.42 -1.19
N ARG A 236 8.84 13.69 -2.09
CA ARG A 236 8.30 14.18 -3.35
C ARG A 236 6.95 13.54 -3.60
N ARG A 237 5.96 14.34 -3.99
CA ARG A 237 4.62 13.87 -4.35
C ARG A 237 4.50 13.77 -5.85
N TYR A 238 3.89 12.68 -6.30
CA TYR A 238 3.55 12.44 -7.70
C TYR A 238 2.04 12.25 -7.82
N THR A 239 1.48 12.76 -8.90
CA THR A 239 0.07 12.60 -9.20
C THR A 239 -0.06 12.16 -10.65
N TRP A 240 -0.64 10.99 -10.87
CA TRP A 240 -0.93 10.45 -12.19
C TRP A 240 -2.43 10.30 -12.38
N ARG A 241 -2.89 10.38 -13.60
CA ARG A 241 -4.28 10.12 -13.97
C ARG A 241 -4.33 8.89 -14.87
N ASN A 242 -5.23 7.98 -14.53
CA ASN A 242 -5.55 6.84 -15.36
C ASN A 242 -6.91 7.11 -16.01
N ASP A 243 -6.95 7.10 -17.32
CA ASP A 243 -8.16 7.28 -18.10
C ASP A 243 -8.66 5.92 -18.57
N PHE A 244 -9.97 5.70 -18.51
CA PHE A 244 -10.64 4.46 -18.88
C PHE A 244 -11.73 4.73 -19.91
N GLU A 245 -11.96 3.79 -20.82
CA GLU A 245 -13.00 3.90 -21.84
C GLU A 245 -14.41 3.89 -21.24
N SER A 246 -14.59 3.23 -20.09
CA SER A 246 -15.87 3.14 -19.40
C SER A 246 -15.73 3.16 -17.89
N GLY A 247 -16.82 3.49 -17.19
CA GLY A 247 -16.88 3.39 -15.73
C GLY A 247 -16.72 1.96 -15.24
N GLY A 248 -17.15 0.98 -16.02
CA GLY A 248 -16.95 -0.43 -15.74
C GLY A 248 -15.48 -0.81 -15.71
N GLN A 249 -14.67 -0.37 -16.68
CA GLN A 249 -13.22 -0.59 -16.70
C GLN A 249 -12.53 0.09 -15.50
N ALA A 250 -12.91 1.32 -15.17
CA ALA A 250 -12.39 2.02 -14.01
C ALA A 250 -12.70 1.30 -12.71
N PHE A 251 -13.91 0.73 -12.57
CA PHE A 251 -14.26 -0.09 -11.42
C PHE A 251 -13.45 -1.39 -11.37
N ASP A 252 -13.28 -2.06 -12.51
CA ASP A 252 -12.52 -3.32 -12.58
C ASP A 252 -11.05 -3.09 -12.17
N PHE A 253 -10.43 -1.98 -12.61
CA PHE A 253 -9.12 -1.55 -12.15
C PHE A 253 -9.10 -1.30 -10.64
N PHE A 254 -9.97 -0.43 -10.14
CA PHE A 254 -10.04 -0.07 -8.72
C PHE A 254 -10.29 -1.28 -7.84
N SER A 255 -11.23 -2.15 -8.20
CA SER A 255 -11.57 -3.34 -7.41
C SER A 255 -10.45 -4.37 -7.41
N ALA A 256 -9.67 -4.48 -8.48
CA ALA A 256 -8.53 -5.37 -8.55
C ALA A 256 -7.42 -4.94 -7.56
N ILE A 257 -7.09 -3.66 -7.52
CA ILE A 257 -6.01 -3.14 -6.66
C ILE A 257 -6.46 -3.02 -5.21
N SER A 258 -7.73 -2.66 -4.96
CA SER A 258 -8.30 -2.49 -3.62
C SER A 258 -9.06 -3.70 -3.10
N ALA A 259 -8.73 -4.90 -3.57
CA ALA A 259 -9.45 -6.12 -3.25
C ALA A 259 -9.55 -6.44 -1.76
N SER A 260 -8.46 -6.25 -1.02
CA SER A 260 -8.47 -6.43 0.43
C SER A 260 -9.58 -5.61 1.09
N TRP A 261 -9.84 -4.40 0.55
CA TRP A 261 -10.90 -3.52 1.00
C TRP A 261 -12.31 -4.09 0.75
N TRP A 262 -12.58 -4.63 -0.46
CA TRP A 262 -13.87 -5.25 -0.78
C TRP A 262 -14.09 -6.56 -0.02
N TYR A 263 -13.05 -7.39 0.06
CA TYR A 263 -13.13 -8.67 0.76
C TYR A 263 -13.32 -8.51 2.27
N ALA A 264 -12.71 -7.48 2.86
CA ALA A 264 -12.89 -7.22 4.29
C ALA A 264 -14.26 -6.63 4.66
N LYS A 265 -14.95 -5.98 3.71
CA LYS A 265 -16.22 -5.27 3.98
C LYS A 265 -17.47 -6.10 3.77
N PHE A 266 -17.43 -7.11 2.92
CA PHE A 266 -18.64 -7.86 2.56
C PHE A 266 -18.50 -9.35 2.85
N PRO A 267 -19.55 -9.98 3.45
CA PRO A 267 -19.66 -11.44 3.52
C PRO A 267 -19.53 -12.06 2.13
N PRO A 268 -18.96 -13.28 1.98
CA PRO A 268 -18.72 -13.91 0.70
C PRO A 268 -19.94 -13.98 -0.23
N ASP A 269 -21.10 -14.26 0.34
CA ASP A 269 -22.40 -14.35 -0.36
C ASP A 269 -22.90 -13.01 -0.92
N GLN A 270 -22.42 -11.89 -0.40
CA GLN A 270 -22.83 -10.55 -0.80
C GLN A 270 -21.84 -9.84 -1.73
N ARG A 271 -20.58 -10.30 -1.78
CA ARG A 271 -19.49 -9.61 -2.51
C ARG A 271 -19.82 -9.38 -3.98
N SER A 272 -20.26 -10.41 -4.69
CA SER A 272 -20.60 -10.31 -6.12
C SER A 272 -21.70 -9.29 -6.37
N LYS A 273 -22.77 -9.32 -5.57
CA LYS A 273 -23.91 -8.41 -5.69
C LYS A 273 -23.52 -6.95 -5.40
N GLU A 274 -22.72 -6.71 -4.37
CA GLU A 274 -22.30 -5.36 -4.01
C GLU A 274 -21.24 -4.83 -4.99
N SER A 275 -20.34 -5.67 -5.49
CA SER A 275 -19.42 -5.30 -6.57
C SER A 275 -20.17 -4.92 -7.85
N GLN A 276 -21.18 -5.69 -8.24
CA GLN A 276 -21.97 -5.34 -9.44
C GLN A 276 -22.69 -4.01 -9.28
N LYS A 277 -23.29 -3.73 -8.11
CA LYS A 277 -23.91 -2.42 -7.85
C LYS A 277 -22.93 -1.26 -7.94
N ALA A 278 -21.72 -1.45 -7.43
CA ALA A 278 -20.68 -0.44 -7.52
C ALA A 278 -20.23 -0.24 -8.96
N ARG A 279 -20.02 -1.32 -9.72
CA ARG A 279 -19.68 -1.28 -11.13
C ARG A 279 -20.74 -0.53 -11.96
N ASP A 280 -22.02 -0.84 -11.73
CA ASP A 280 -23.15 -0.16 -12.38
C ASP A 280 -23.21 1.34 -12.00
N TYR A 281 -22.81 1.68 -10.78
CA TYR A 281 -22.76 3.09 -10.36
C TYR A 281 -21.65 3.85 -11.09
N PHE A 282 -20.44 3.28 -11.17
CA PHE A 282 -19.33 3.87 -11.94
C PHE A 282 -19.73 4.10 -13.40
N GLU A 283 -20.38 3.12 -14.03
CA GLU A 283 -20.85 3.23 -15.40
C GLU A 283 -21.86 4.36 -15.58
N ARG A 284 -22.94 4.37 -14.77
CA ARG A 284 -23.99 5.41 -14.83
C ARG A 284 -23.47 6.82 -14.56
N ARG A 285 -22.45 6.95 -13.71
CA ARG A 285 -21.84 8.24 -13.33
C ARG A 285 -20.67 8.62 -14.21
N ARG A 286 -20.32 7.78 -15.17
CA ARG A 286 -19.17 7.97 -16.07
C ARG A 286 -17.89 8.27 -15.26
N VAL A 287 -17.60 7.47 -14.23
CA VAL A 287 -16.35 7.54 -13.50
C VAL A 287 -15.28 6.89 -14.36
N THR A 288 -14.73 7.63 -15.30
CA THR A 288 -13.76 7.14 -16.30
C THR A 288 -12.34 7.60 -16.00
N GLN A 289 -12.12 8.23 -14.86
CA GLN A 289 -10.83 8.76 -14.45
C GLN A 289 -10.54 8.36 -13.01
N ILE A 290 -9.33 7.88 -12.73
CA ILE A 290 -8.87 7.55 -11.39
C ILE A 290 -7.49 8.19 -11.17
N THR A 291 -7.37 8.93 -10.09
CA THR A 291 -6.14 9.61 -9.69
C THR A 291 -5.27 8.71 -8.82
N ASP A 292 -4.04 8.44 -9.26
CA ASP A 292 -2.97 7.96 -8.42
C ASP A 292 -2.27 9.15 -7.77
N ASP A 293 -2.27 9.20 -6.47
CA ASP A 293 -1.58 10.23 -5.68
C ASP A 293 -0.65 9.53 -4.70
N VAL A 294 0.64 9.68 -4.92
CA VAL A 294 1.66 8.96 -4.16
C VAL A 294 2.74 9.91 -3.65
N ILE A 295 3.29 9.57 -2.50
CA ILE A 295 4.38 10.31 -1.86
C ILE A 295 5.55 9.36 -1.71
N MET A 296 6.66 9.72 -2.34
CA MET A 296 7.95 9.07 -2.13
C MET A 296 8.71 9.83 -1.07
N ALA A 297 9.05 9.16 0.02
CA ALA A 297 9.78 9.74 1.15
C ALA A 297 11.08 8.98 1.38
N TYR A 298 12.10 9.69 1.78
CA TYR A 298 13.45 9.16 1.96
C TYR A 298 14.01 9.62 3.29
N GLY A 299 14.88 8.81 3.87
CA GLY A 299 15.63 9.15 5.07
C GLY A 299 16.95 8.39 5.13
N ARG A 300 17.90 8.88 5.90
CA ARG A 300 19.19 8.23 6.14
C ARG A 300 19.31 7.90 7.63
N LYS A 301 19.77 6.71 7.94
CA LYS A 301 20.16 6.37 9.33
C LYS A 301 21.47 7.08 9.65
N PRO A 302 21.54 7.85 10.74
CA PRO A 302 22.78 8.49 11.20
C PRO A 302 23.91 7.51 11.42
#